data_1a397f0d9b50ef72e4737393b38b38f0
#
_entry.id   1a397f0d9b50ef72e4737393b38b38f0
#
_cell.length_a   1.000
_cell.length_b   1.000
_cell.length_c   1.000
_cell.angle_alpha   90.00
_cell.angle_beta   90.00
_cell.angle_gamma   90.00
#
_symmetry.space_group_name_H-M   'P 1'
#
loop_
_entity.id
_entity.type
_entity.pdbx_description
1 polymer ?
#
loop_
_entity_poly.entity_id
_entity_poly.type
_entity_poly.pdbx_seq_one_letter_code
_entity_poly.pdbx_strand_id
1 'polypeptide(L)'
;MGFRNLRIRSRLITTVSLLVLMAACVFMFLMSAGNIISREQVDALGFPVICIDTEANKAIKSKEKYVKASFSIGGGKSLDCKIRGHGNSTWNNIFTQKKPYLVKLDREESLLGMDKSRKWLLIANAFDRSMLRNAYVEYLSHNVWNSMKWNPQSRFVSLYLNRKFMGLYCLSEKVEISDNRIEFEGEGFLAEVDSHKGRPYSFWCPGVKAQFNIRQPDSLSQEKYESYARIIQDFSASLLKDDFRGRDGWMKWCNVESFVDWYLISEFSKNYDANFFNSVFMNYDYGTKKLSMGPVWDHDIAFGNNQKSASDVLLPVEFNLKAGYDMEANNNSAMDYDGFLINQFSWFRILFTDEEFVSLVKERWAQRRPELEKSIVWLEEQGRLLDDAGELNNRVWHVLGSDLWPRAPGFKSRTTYSSEVDFLLEWTRGRMKFLDSMFLDSRQ
;
A
#
# COMPACT_ATOMS: atom_id res chain seq x y z
N MET A 1 55.93 21.48 51.11
CA MET A 1 55.89 20.47 50.04
C MET A 1 54.47 20.15 49.53
N GLY A 2 53.39 20.48 50.24
CA GLY A 2 51.99 20.08 49.87
C GLY A 2 51.36 20.81 48.68
N PHE A 3 51.61 22.09 48.45
CA PHE A 3 50.88 22.89 47.43
C PHE A 3 51.34 22.62 45.97
N ARG A 4 52.55 22.15 45.75
CA ARG A 4 53.06 21.82 44.39
C ARG A 4 52.39 20.52 43.86
N ASN A 5 52.16 19.55 44.71
CA ASN A 5 51.56 18.27 44.33
C ASN A 5 50.07 18.38 44.01
N LEU A 6 49.34 19.29 44.65
CA LEU A 6 47.93 19.54 44.32
C LEU A 6 47.77 20.18 42.92
N ARG A 7 48.59 21.14 42.56
CA ARG A 7 48.56 21.78 41.22
C ARG A 7 48.92 20.81 40.07
N ILE A 8 49.83 19.86 40.34
CA ILE A 8 50.24 18.86 39.34
C ILE A 8 49.08 17.84 39.16
N ARG A 9 48.46 17.41 40.24
CA ARG A 9 47.29 16.48 40.18
C ARG A 9 46.09 17.14 39.48
N SER A 10 45.78 18.40 39.77
CA SER A 10 44.68 19.09 39.10
C SER A 10 44.92 19.27 37.59
N ARG A 11 46.15 19.64 37.19
CA ARG A 11 46.49 19.71 35.76
C ARG A 11 46.44 18.36 35.06
N LEU A 12 46.88 17.29 35.73
CA LEU A 12 46.81 15.92 35.16
C LEU A 12 45.36 15.49 34.96
N ILE A 13 44.47 15.73 35.96
CA ILE A 13 43.04 15.43 35.85
C ILE A 13 42.39 16.23 34.73
N THR A 14 42.70 17.52 34.60
CA THR A 14 42.17 18.36 33.50
C THR A 14 42.63 17.89 32.13
N THR A 15 43.91 17.49 32.00
CA THR A 15 44.45 16.99 30.74
C THR A 15 43.82 15.63 30.35
N VAL A 16 43.64 14.71 31.32
CA VAL A 16 43.02 13.41 31.08
C VAL A 16 41.54 13.60 30.70
N SER A 17 40.81 14.51 31.38
CA SER A 17 39.41 14.80 31.04
C SER A 17 39.27 15.40 29.63
N LEU A 18 40.19 16.28 29.21
CA LEU A 18 40.22 16.83 27.86
C LEU A 18 40.49 15.76 26.79
N LEU A 19 41.42 14.84 27.07
CA LEU A 19 41.73 13.74 26.16
C LEU A 19 40.57 12.76 26.02
N VAL A 20 39.85 12.46 27.12
CA VAL A 20 38.66 11.64 27.09
C VAL A 20 37.50 12.31 26.31
N LEU A 21 37.34 13.64 26.50
CA LEU A 21 36.35 14.39 25.73
C LEU A 21 36.68 14.44 24.22
N MET A 22 37.95 14.66 23.90
CA MET A 22 38.42 14.62 22.50
C MET A 22 38.22 13.23 21.88
N ALA A 23 38.58 12.17 22.58
CA ALA A 23 38.38 10.80 22.12
C ALA A 23 36.88 10.49 21.92
N ALA A 24 36.02 10.94 22.83
CA ALA A 24 34.55 10.82 22.71
C ALA A 24 34.02 11.63 21.50
N CYS A 25 34.52 12.85 21.28
CA CYS A 25 34.14 13.66 20.12
C CYS A 25 34.62 13.04 18.80
N VAL A 26 35.86 12.52 18.76
CA VAL A 26 36.39 11.80 17.58
C VAL A 26 35.59 10.52 17.35
N PHE A 27 35.29 9.77 18.39
CA PHE A 27 34.44 8.56 18.29
C PHE A 27 33.04 8.91 17.78
N MET A 28 32.37 9.93 18.33
CA MET A 28 31.10 10.42 17.83
C MET A 28 31.18 10.93 16.39
N PHE A 29 32.24 11.61 16.01
CA PHE A 29 32.49 12.06 14.64
C PHE A 29 32.67 10.87 13.69
N LEU A 30 33.45 9.85 14.06
CA LEU A 30 33.65 8.62 13.28
C LEU A 30 32.35 7.82 13.15
N MET A 31 31.57 7.71 14.23
CA MET A 31 30.26 7.07 14.20
C MET A 31 29.25 7.86 13.34
N SER A 32 29.29 9.18 13.37
CA SER A 32 28.45 10.03 12.54
C SER A 32 28.91 10.02 11.06
N ALA A 33 30.21 9.98 10.79
CA ALA A 33 30.74 9.87 9.45
C ALA A 33 30.43 8.51 8.78
N GLY A 34 30.42 7.43 9.58
CA GLY A 34 29.99 6.10 9.11
C GLY A 34 28.50 6.01 8.75
N ASN A 35 27.68 6.96 9.22
CA ASN A 35 26.24 7.03 8.92
C ASN A 35 25.87 7.96 7.76
N ILE A 36 26.85 8.68 7.19
CA ILE A 36 26.59 9.55 6.02
C ILE A 36 26.53 8.66 4.78
N ILE A 37 25.33 8.57 4.19
CA ILE A 37 25.12 7.87 2.93
C ILE A 37 25.59 8.80 1.81
N SER A 38 26.62 8.37 1.05
CA SER A 38 27.15 9.17 -0.04
C SER A 38 26.26 9.06 -1.29
N ARG A 39 26.40 10.01 -2.20
CA ARG A 39 25.70 9.98 -3.49
C ARG A 39 26.13 8.78 -4.32
N GLU A 40 27.40 8.42 -4.32
CA GLU A 40 27.95 7.27 -5.04
C GLU A 40 27.33 5.94 -4.55
N GLN A 41 27.09 5.80 -3.23
CA GLN A 41 26.41 4.62 -2.68
C GLN A 41 24.97 4.51 -3.20
N VAL A 42 24.25 5.63 -3.33
CA VAL A 42 22.87 5.64 -3.84
C VAL A 42 22.84 5.38 -5.35
N ASP A 43 23.77 5.98 -6.10
CA ASP A 43 23.87 5.78 -7.56
C ASP A 43 24.27 4.33 -7.91
N ALA A 44 25.08 3.68 -7.07
CA ALA A 44 25.48 2.28 -7.21
C ALA A 44 24.30 1.29 -7.07
N LEU A 45 23.18 1.69 -6.46
CA LEU A 45 21.97 0.86 -6.38
C LEU A 45 21.29 0.66 -7.74
N GLY A 46 21.59 1.48 -8.75
CA GLY A 46 21.04 1.39 -10.11
C GLY A 46 19.59 1.84 -10.25
N PHE A 47 18.94 2.31 -9.18
CA PHE A 47 17.55 2.84 -9.26
C PHE A 47 17.55 4.29 -9.72
N PRO A 48 16.52 4.70 -10.50
CA PRO A 48 16.35 6.11 -10.86
C PRO A 48 16.31 6.99 -9.61
N VAL A 49 17.08 8.08 -9.64
CA VAL A 49 17.13 9.02 -8.53
C VAL A 49 16.19 10.18 -8.80
N ILE A 50 15.20 10.37 -7.93
CA ILE A 50 14.32 11.53 -7.92
C ILE A 50 14.89 12.56 -6.95
N CYS A 51 15.05 13.80 -7.43
CA CYS A 51 15.39 14.96 -6.61
C CYS A 51 14.21 15.92 -6.59
N ILE A 52 13.79 16.31 -5.38
CA ILE A 52 12.75 17.31 -5.14
C ILE A 52 13.31 18.37 -4.20
N ASP A 53 13.35 19.62 -4.68
CA ASP A 53 13.78 20.76 -3.87
C ASP A 53 12.59 21.71 -3.70
N THR A 54 12.13 21.88 -2.46
CA THR A 54 11.05 22.80 -2.12
C THR A 54 11.56 24.24 -2.09
N GLU A 55 10.70 25.18 -2.45
CA GLU A 55 11.01 26.60 -2.39
C GLU A 55 11.51 27.00 -0.99
N ALA A 56 12.71 27.61 -0.91
CA ALA A 56 13.41 27.98 0.31
C ALA A 56 13.58 26.80 1.32
N ASN A 57 13.73 25.57 0.84
CA ASN A 57 13.82 24.35 1.66
C ASN A 57 12.66 24.17 2.64
N LYS A 58 11.47 24.64 2.29
CA LYS A 58 10.29 24.61 3.14
C LYS A 58 9.86 23.17 3.44
N ALA A 59 9.68 22.86 4.72
CA ALA A 59 9.22 21.54 5.16
C ALA A 59 7.78 21.24 4.72
N ILE A 60 7.53 19.99 4.28
CA ILE A 60 6.20 19.50 3.92
C ILE A 60 5.51 19.03 5.21
N LYS A 61 4.52 19.77 5.69
CA LYS A 61 3.84 19.55 7.00
C LYS A 61 2.35 19.24 6.89
N SER A 62 1.79 19.19 5.67
CA SER A 62 0.34 19.06 5.47
C SER A 62 0.01 18.10 4.32
N LYS A 63 -1.13 17.41 4.45
CA LYS A 63 -1.76 16.62 3.37
C LYS A 63 -2.67 17.47 2.48
N GLU A 64 -3.08 18.65 2.95
CA GLU A 64 -4.00 19.55 2.24
C GLU A 64 -3.25 20.66 1.49
N LYS A 65 -2.22 21.22 2.13
CA LYS A 65 -1.50 22.40 1.62
C LYS A 65 -0.27 21.98 0.83
N TYR A 66 -0.24 22.41 -0.41
CA TYR A 66 0.92 22.21 -1.28
C TYR A 66 2.05 23.20 -0.98
N VAL A 67 3.28 22.73 -1.15
CA VAL A 67 4.50 23.52 -1.19
C VAL A 67 5.01 23.53 -2.63
N LYS A 68 5.41 24.69 -3.17
CA LYS A 68 6.07 24.77 -4.48
C LYS A 68 7.43 24.08 -4.42
N ALA A 69 7.78 23.39 -5.49
CA ALA A 69 9.03 22.65 -5.59
C ALA A 69 9.48 22.49 -7.02
N SER A 70 10.72 22.11 -7.23
CA SER A 70 11.24 21.54 -8.46
C SER A 70 11.36 20.03 -8.34
N PHE A 71 11.22 19.32 -9.45
CA PHE A 71 11.29 17.87 -9.55
C PHE A 71 12.21 17.48 -10.71
N SER A 72 13.12 16.53 -10.49
CA SER A 72 13.96 15.98 -11.56
C SER A 72 14.23 14.50 -11.35
N ILE A 73 14.53 13.77 -12.42
CA ILE A 73 14.92 12.36 -12.42
C ILE A 73 16.29 12.22 -13.07
N GLY A 74 17.23 11.53 -12.40
CA GLY A 74 18.54 11.18 -12.94
C GLY A 74 19.40 12.36 -13.41
N GLY A 75 19.24 13.54 -12.81
CA GLY A 75 19.93 14.76 -13.25
C GLY A 75 19.38 15.35 -14.56
N GLY A 76 18.25 14.85 -15.05
CA GLY A 76 17.58 15.36 -16.23
C GLY A 76 16.92 16.73 -16.01
N LYS A 77 16.06 17.12 -16.95
CA LYS A 77 15.35 18.41 -16.92
C LYS A 77 14.57 18.59 -15.61
N SER A 78 14.74 19.75 -14.99
CA SER A 78 13.93 20.17 -13.86
C SER A 78 12.50 20.55 -14.31
N LEU A 79 11.51 20.03 -13.61
CA LEU A 79 10.09 20.31 -13.81
C LEU A 79 9.54 21.08 -12.63
N ASP A 80 8.75 22.10 -12.89
CA ASP A 80 8.01 22.80 -11.84
C ASP A 80 6.87 21.94 -11.31
N CYS A 81 6.72 21.89 -10.00
CA CYS A 81 5.72 21.08 -9.32
C CYS A 81 5.24 21.70 -8.01
N LYS A 82 4.23 21.07 -7.44
CA LYS A 82 3.79 21.27 -6.06
C LYS A 82 3.75 19.92 -5.36
N ILE A 83 4.22 19.90 -4.11
CA ILE A 83 4.28 18.68 -3.29
C ILE A 83 3.54 18.86 -1.97
N ARG A 84 2.87 17.82 -1.51
CA ARG A 84 2.25 17.74 -0.19
C ARG A 84 2.34 16.33 0.38
N GLY A 85 2.01 16.17 1.64
CA GLY A 85 1.85 14.86 2.26
C GLY A 85 0.72 14.04 1.62
N HIS A 86 0.82 12.71 1.76
CA HIS A 86 -0.18 11.75 1.32
C HIS A 86 -0.42 10.69 2.42
N GLY A 87 -1.43 9.83 2.22
CA GLY A 87 -1.77 8.74 3.14
C GLY A 87 -2.55 9.19 4.38
N ASN A 88 -2.94 8.23 5.19
CA ASN A 88 -3.66 8.42 6.45
C ASN A 88 -2.76 7.98 7.62
N SER A 89 -2.73 6.70 7.94
CA SER A 89 -1.90 6.14 9.02
C SER A 89 -0.40 6.40 8.78
N THR A 90 0.07 6.27 7.54
CA THR A 90 1.47 6.53 7.13
C THR A 90 1.87 8.01 7.26
N TRP A 91 0.92 8.94 7.28
CA TRP A 91 1.20 10.35 7.57
C TRP A 91 1.30 10.65 9.07
N ASN A 92 0.77 9.78 9.94
CA ASN A 92 0.81 9.96 11.38
C ASN A 92 2.19 9.58 11.93
N ASN A 93 2.83 10.51 12.69
CA ASN A 93 4.16 10.29 13.28
C ASN A 93 4.20 9.20 14.37
N ILE A 94 3.05 8.80 14.91
CA ILE A 94 2.97 7.70 15.89
C ILE A 94 3.40 6.38 15.26
N PHE A 95 3.07 6.15 13.97
CA PHE A 95 3.34 4.87 13.31
C PHE A 95 4.66 4.86 12.55
N THR A 96 5.04 5.97 11.90
CA THR A 96 6.26 6.03 11.10
C THR A 96 6.76 7.45 10.90
N GLN A 97 8.08 7.60 10.70
CA GLN A 97 8.71 8.85 10.29
C GLN A 97 8.92 8.95 8.77
N LYS A 98 8.93 7.84 8.06
CA LYS A 98 9.04 7.79 6.60
C LYS A 98 7.70 8.13 5.96
N LYS A 99 7.59 9.30 5.32
CA LYS A 99 6.33 9.88 4.84
C LYS A 99 6.13 9.68 3.34
N PRO A 100 4.91 9.31 2.91
CA PRO A 100 4.53 9.34 1.50
C PRO A 100 4.15 10.76 1.06
N TYR A 101 4.27 11.03 -0.25
CA TYR A 101 4.01 12.34 -0.84
C TYR A 101 3.14 12.24 -2.10
N LEU A 102 2.38 13.30 -2.35
CA LEU A 102 1.73 13.57 -3.62
C LEU A 102 2.46 14.73 -4.31
N VAL A 103 2.99 14.44 -5.49
CA VAL A 103 3.59 15.42 -6.41
C VAL A 103 2.58 15.77 -7.48
N LYS A 104 2.37 17.07 -7.71
CA LYS A 104 1.55 17.59 -8.79
C LYS A 104 2.42 18.45 -9.71
N LEU A 105 2.76 17.92 -10.88
CA LEU A 105 3.50 18.63 -11.92
C LEU A 105 2.63 19.74 -12.53
N ASP A 106 3.25 20.80 -13.02
CA ASP A 106 2.54 21.90 -13.65
C ASP A 106 1.94 21.51 -15.02
N ARG A 107 2.48 20.48 -15.68
CA ARG A 107 1.96 19.86 -16.88
C ARG A 107 2.01 18.33 -16.79
N GLU A 108 1.36 17.66 -17.71
CA GLU A 108 1.42 16.20 -17.82
C GLU A 108 2.77 15.75 -18.36
N GLU A 109 3.37 14.77 -17.71
CA GLU A 109 4.63 14.14 -18.12
C GLU A 109 4.51 12.63 -17.96
N SER A 110 5.14 11.90 -18.86
CA SER A 110 5.41 10.46 -18.71
C SER A 110 6.67 10.30 -17.86
N LEU A 111 6.58 9.58 -16.76
CA LEU A 111 7.70 9.36 -15.86
C LEU A 111 8.08 7.88 -15.84
N LEU A 112 9.36 7.57 -16.10
CA LEU A 112 9.91 6.21 -16.07
C LEU A 112 9.12 5.19 -16.91
N GLY A 113 8.60 5.61 -18.06
CA GLY A 113 7.85 4.77 -18.99
C GLY A 113 6.38 4.52 -18.60
N MET A 114 5.89 5.15 -17.54
CA MET A 114 4.46 5.13 -17.18
C MET A 114 3.71 6.22 -17.94
N ASP A 115 2.40 6.09 -18.06
CA ASP A 115 1.55 6.99 -18.84
C ASP A 115 1.53 8.40 -18.28
N LYS A 116 1.25 9.37 -19.19
CA LYS A 116 1.28 10.79 -18.85
C LYS A 116 0.29 11.14 -17.76
N SER A 117 0.74 11.90 -16.78
CA SER A 117 -0.12 12.50 -15.77
C SER A 117 0.53 13.70 -15.12
N ARG A 118 -0.32 14.53 -14.49
CA ARG A 118 0.13 15.62 -13.60
C ARG A 118 0.35 15.16 -12.17
N LYS A 119 -0.31 14.07 -11.72
CA LYS A 119 -0.32 13.65 -10.31
C LYS A 119 0.38 12.31 -10.15
N TRP A 120 1.41 12.32 -9.31
CA TRP A 120 2.25 11.17 -9.01
C TRP A 120 2.35 10.97 -7.50
N LEU A 121 2.44 9.73 -7.09
CA LEU A 121 2.63 9.37 -5.68
C LEU A 121 4.04 8.88 -5.45
N LEU A 122 4.63 9.31 -4.35
CA LEU A 122 5.84 8.72 -3.79
C LEU A 122 5.41 7.90 -2.57
N ILE A 123 5.19 6.62 -2.81
CA ILE A 123 4.78 5.65 -1.79
C ILE A 123 6.00 5.28 -0.96
N ALA A 124 5.88 5.47 0.35
CA ALA A 124 7.00 5.25 1.28
C ALA A 124 7.23 3.78 1.62
N ASN A 125 6.23 2.90 1.43
CA ASN A 125 6.20 1.52 1.90
C ASN A 125 6.63 1.41 3.37
N ALA A 126 6.18 2.36 4.20
CA ALA A 126 6.68 2.51 5.56
C ALA A 126 6.22 1.39 6.50
N PHE A 127 5.12 0.73 6.17
CA PHE A 127 4.58 -0.41 6.91
C PHE A 127 5.03 -1.75 6.33
N ASP A 128 5.60 -1.77 5.15
CA ASP A 128 6.11 -2.97 4.51
C ASP A 128 7.64 -2.98 4.53
N ARG A 129 8.23 -3.79 5.40
CA ARG A 129 9.69 -3.91 5.56
C ARG A 129 10.37 -4.50 4.33
N SER A 130 9.65 -5.33 3.56
CA SER A 130 10.12 -5.84 2.27
C SER A 130 10.00 -4.83 1.14
N MET A 131 9.13 -3.82 1.29
CA MET A 131 8.76 -2.82 0.27
C MET A 131 8.20 -3.41 -1.04
N LEU A 132 7.89 -4.71 -1.07
CA LEU A 132 7.51 -5.47 -2.27
C LEU A 132 6.00 -5.74 -2.39
N ARG A 133 5.23 -5.67 -1.30
CA ARG A 133 3.84 -6.13 -1.28
C ARG A 133 2.93 -5.39 -2.26
N ASN A 134 3.00 -4.05 -2.27
CA ASN A 134 2.26 -3.25 -3.25
C ASN A 134 2.72 -3.55 -4.69
N ALA A 135 4.03 -3.58 -4.94
CA ALA A 135 4.58 -3.86 -6.26
C ALA A 135 4.23 -5.29 -6.74
N TYR A 136 4.15 -6.26 -5.83
CA TYR A 136 3.73 -7.61 -6.16
C TYR A 136 2.25 -7.69 -6.56
N VAL A 137 1.38 -6.99 -5.84
CA VAL A 137 -0.05 -6.91 -6.21
C VAL A 137 -0.24 -6.17 -7.54
N GLU A 138 0.52 -5.11 -7.80
CA GLU A 138 0.55 -4.46 -9.11
C GLU A 138 0.96 -5.46 -10.21
N TYR A 139 2.01 -6.25 -9.99
CA TYR A 139 2.42 -7.30 -10.92
C TYR A 139 1.30 -8.32 -11.17
N LEU A 140 0.66 -8.81 -10.10
CA LEU A 140 -0.45 -9.78 -10.19
C LEU A 140 -1.62 -9.20 -10.99
N SER A 141 -1.97 -7.93 -10.77
CA SER A 141 -3.09 -7.27 -11.43
C SER A 141 -2.86 -6.97 -12.91
N HIS A 142 -1.61 -6.98 -13.37
CA HIS A 142 -1.26 -6.78 -14.77
C HIS A 142 -0.97 -8.08 -15.51
N ASN A 143 -0.42 -9.09 -14.82
CA ASN A 143 0.14 -10.29 -15.47
C ASN A 143 -0.63 -11.58 -15.15
N VAL A 144 -1.42 -11.61 -14.07
CA VAL A 144 -2.16 -12.80 -13.66
C VAL A 144 -3.66 -12.55 -13.75
N TRP A 145 -4.20 -11.63 -12.98
CA TRP A 145 -5.62 -11.32 -12.86
C TRP A 145 -5.89 -9.90 -13.36
N ASN A 146 -6.01 -9.75 -14.66
CA ASN A 146 -5.91 -8.49 -15.38
C ASN A 146 -7.23 -8.00 -16.03
N SER A 147 -8.38 -8.41 -15.50
CA SER A 147 -9.69 -8.02 -16.03
C SER A 147 -10.23 -6.69 -15.50
N MET A 148 -9.59 -6.11 -14.48
CA MET A 148 -9.95 -4.79 -14.00
C MET A 148 -9.63 -3.73 -15.05
N LYS A 149 -10.48 -2.72 -15.18
CA LYS A 149 -10.41 -1.68 -16.22
C LYS A 149 -9.03 -0.99 -16.27
N TRP A 150 -8.43 -0.77 -15.12
CA TRP A 150 -7.11 -0.19 -14.94
C TRP A 150 -6.56 -0.53 -13.55
N ASN A 151 -5.25 -0.68 -13.43
CA ASN A 151 -4.54 -0.78 -12.17
C ASN A 151 -3.29 0.10 -12.20
N PRO A 152 -2.85 0.66 -11.06
CA PRO A 152 -1.66 1.48 -11.02
C PRO A 152 -0.41 0.69 -11.35
N GLN A 153 0.57 1.37 -11.92
CA GLN A 153 1.95 0.92 -12.04
C GLN A 153 2.84 1.76 -11.13
N SER A 154 3.93 1.17 -10.67
CA SER A 154 4.96 1.88 -9.94
C SER A 154 6.38 1.50 -10.38
N ARG A 155 7.34 2.34 -9.99
CA ARG A 155 8.78 2.11 -10.21
C ARG A 155 9.53 2.43 -8.93
N PHE A 156 10.44 1.56 -8.52
CA PHE A 156 11.34 1.84 -7.41
C PHE A 156 12.27 2.97 -7.75
N VAL A 157 12.45 3.89 -6.82
CA VAL A 157 13.25 5.10 -6.98
C VAL A 157 13.97 5.46 -5.70
N SER A 158 15.17 5.99 -5.81
CA SER A 158 15.90 6.63 -4.73
C SER A 158 15.43 8.08 -4.60
N LEU A 159 14.94 8.49 -3.42
CA LEU A 159 14.42 9.85 -3.22
C LEU A 159 15.39 10.75 -2.50
N TYR A 160 15.67 11.91 -3.08
CA TYR A 160 16.24 13.06 -2.40
C TYR A 160 15.20 14.15 -2.22
N LEU A 161 15.02 14.62 -1.00
CA LEU A 161 14.17 15.76 -0.67
C LEU A 161 15.00 16.86 0.00
N ASN A 162 15.07 18.03 -0.62
CA ASN A 162 15.93 19.13 -0.17
C ASN A 162 17.38 18.65 0.06
N ARG A 163 17.94 17.94 -0.92
CA ARG A 163 19.30 17.36 -0.91
C ARG A 163 19.54 16.27 0.15
N LYS A 164 18.54 15.90 0.94
CA LYS A 164 18.63 14.81 1.91
C LYS A 164 18.14 13.53 1.28
N PHE A 165 18.91 12.45 1.36
CA PHE A 165 18.48 11.11 0.97
C PHE A 165 17.38 10.61 1.91
N MET A 166 16.26 10.21 1.33
CA MET A 166 15.07 9.77 2.03
C MET A 166 14.82 8.24 1.93
N GLY A 167 15.79 7.51 1.34
CA GLY A 167 15.65 6.06 1.14
C GLY A 167 14.94 5.69 -0.17
N LEU A 168 14.57 4.43 -0.26
CA LEU A 168 13.85 3.85 -1.39
C LEU A 168 12.36 4.14 -1.30
N TYR A 169 11.76 4.57 -2.40
CA TYR A 169 10.32 4.84 -2.58
C TYR A 169 9.81 4.13 -3.82
N CYS A 170 8.49 4.03 -3.97
CA CYS A 170 7.86 3.75 -5.26
C CYS A 170 7.26 5.04 -5.82
N LEU A 171 7.71 5.45 -7.01
CA LEU A 171 6.98 6.41 -7.83
C LEU A 171 5.80 5.67 -8.45
N SER A 172 4.59 6.01 -8.06
CA SER A 172 3.36 5.31 -8.45
C SER A 172 2.37 6.24 -9.12
N GLU A 173 1.61 5.67 -10.02
CA GLU A 173 0.42 6.29 -10.57
C GLU A 173 -0.63 6.49 -9.48
N LYS A 174 -1.39 7.58 -9.59
CA LYS A 174 -2.49 7.87 -8.66
C LYS A 174 -3.78 7.29 -9.19
N VAL A 175 -4.54 6.61 -8.33
CA VAL A 175 -5.92 6.19 -8.65
C VAL A 175 -6.77 7.43 -8.91
N GLU A 176 -7.20 7.60 -10.17
CA GLU A 176 -8.07 8.67 -10.61
C GLU A 176 -8.70 8.38 -11.97
N ILE A 177 -9.82 9.04 -12.28
CA ILE A 177 -10.43 9.04 -13.61
C ILE A 177 -9.63 10.02 -14.47
N SER A 178 -9.09 9.56 -15.58
CA SER A 178 -8.43 10.36 -16.62
C SER A 178 -8.19 9.53 -17.88
N ASP A 179 -7.84 10.17 -18.97
CA ASP A 179 -7.60 9.55 -20.28
C ASP A 179 -6.50 8.47 -20.29
N ASN A 180 -5.60 8.50 -19.32
CA ASN A 180 -4.48 7.55 -19.23
C ASN A 180 -4.57 6.64 -18.01
N ARG A 181 -5.73 6.55 -17.34
CA ARG A 181 -5.96 5.73 -16.16
C ARG A 181 -7.33 5.07 -16.20
N ILE A 182 -8.21 5.36 -15.25
CA ILE A 182 -9.59 4.87 -15.32
C ILE A 182 -10.31 5.75 -16.35
N GLU A 183 -10.52 5.21 -17.54
CA GLU A 183 -11.16 5.91 -18.64
C GLU A 183 -12.57 5.39 -18.88
N PHE A 184 -13.50 6.28 -19.20
CA PHE A 184 -14.88 5.95 -19.59
C PHE A 184 -15.22 6.59 -20.93
N GLU A 185 -15.96 5.84 -21.77
CA GLU A 185 -16.57 6.41 -22.96
C GLU A 185 -17.81 7.23 -22.56
N GLY A 186 -17.58 8.41 -21.97
CA GLY A 186 -18.64 9.27 -21.47
C GLY A 186 -18.66 9.41 -19.96
N GLU A 187 -19.81 9.18 -19.33
CA GLU A 187 -19.99 9.36 -17.90
C GLU A 187 -19.61 8.09 -17.11
N GLY A 188 -18.95 8.29 -15.99
CA GLY A 188 -18.63 7.24 -15.02
C GLY A 188 -18.26 7.83 -13.68
N PHE A 189 -18.16 6.98 -12.64
CA PHE A 189 -17.68 7.41 -11.35
C PHE A 189 -16.73 6.38 -10.73
N LEU A 190 -15.88 6.88 -9.85
CA LEU A 190 -15.01 6.08 -8.98
C LEU A 190 -15.51 6.17 -7.55
N ALA A 191 -15.71 5.04 -6.91
CA ALA A 191 -16.06 4.94 -5.50
C ALA A 191 -15.02 4.13 -4.72
N GLU A 192 -15.00 4.34 -3.42
CA GLU A 192 -14.12 3.64 -2.48
C GLU A 192 -14.91 3.26 -1.23
N VAL A 193 -14.69 2.06 -0.70
CA VAL A 193 -15.06 1.77 0.70
C VAL A 193 -14.06 2.53 1.57
N ASP A 194 -14.55 3.46 2.36
CA ASP A 194 -13.72 4.34 3.20
C ASP A 194 -14.44 4.63 4.52
N SER A 195 -13.91 4.09 5.59
CA SER A 195 -14.46 4.26 6.94
C SER A 195 -14.17 5.62 7.58
N HIS A 196 -13.34 6.45 6.95
CA HIS A 196 -12.96 7.74 7.49
C HIS A 196 -14.14 8.73 7.50
N LYS A 197 -14.36 9.38 8.64
CA LYS A 197 -15.39 10.41 8.80
C LYS A 197 -15.03 11.69 8.02
N GLY A 198 -16.07 12.45 7.62
CA GLY A 198 -15.90 13.78 7.03
C GLY A 198 -15.60 13.80 5.52
N ARG A 199 -15.77 12.69 4.84
CA ARG A 199 -15.76 12.66 3.37
C ARG A 199 -17.06 13.26 2.81
N PRO A 200 -17.01 14.14 1.80
CA PRO A 200 -18.19 14.90 1.37
C PRO A 200 -19.31 14.04 0.75
N TYR A 201 -18.96 12.94 0.09
CA TYR A 201 -19.89 12.11 -0.66
C TYR A 201 -19.96 10.69 -0.11
N SER A 202 -20.03 10.55 1.23
CA SER A 202 -20.11 9.27 1.92
C SER A 202 -21.54 8.84 2.17
N PHE A 203 -21.82 7.54 2.00
CA PHE A 203 -23.10 6.92 2.32
C PHE A 203 -22.90 5.53 2.90
N TRP A 204 -23.86 5.09 3.69
CA TRP A 204 -23.86 3.78 4.32
C TRP A 204 -24.78 2.80 3.56
N CYS A 205 -24.34 1.56 3.38
CA CYS A 205 -25.14 0.46 2.85
C CYS A 205 -25.45 -0.55 3.97
N PRO A 206 -26.63 -0.49 4.62
CA PRO A 206 -26.93 -1.31 5.81
C PRO A 206 -26.88 -2.81 5.54
N GLY A 207 -27.38 -3.24 4.38
CA GLY A 207 -27.50 -4.66 4.03
C GLY A 207 -26.14 -5.36 3.89
N VAL A 208 -25.12 -4.64 3.50
CA VAL A 208 -23.74 -5.15 3.33
C VAL A 208 -22.77 -4.56 4.35
N LYS A 209 -23.29 -3.73 5.27
CA LYS A 209 -22.59 -3.16 6.41
C LYS A 209 -21.26 -2.48 6.02
N ALA A 210 -21.27 -1.67 4.96
CA ALA A 210 -20.11 -0.94 4.48
C ALA A 210 -20.41 0.54 4.26
N GLN A 211 -19.43 1.41 4.49
CA GLN A 211 -19.47 2.82 4.16
C GLN A 211 -18.74 3.05 2.86
N PHE A 212 -19.42 3.66 1.90
CA PHE A 212 -18.87 4.01 0.60
C PHE A 212 -18.68 5.52 0.49
N ASN A 213 -17.77 5.93 -0.37
CA ASN A 213 -17.52 7.31 -0.72
C ASN A 213 -17.34 7.44 -2.23
N ILE A 214 -18.06 8.36 -2.88
CA ILE A 214 -17.78 8.71 -4.28
C ILE A 214 -16.54 9.57 -4.30
N ARG A 215 -15.48 9.07 -4.92
CA ARG A 215 -14.15 9.69 -4.97
C ARG A 215 -13.98 10.63 -6.15
N GLN A 216 -14.61 10.32 -7.25
CA GLN A 216 -14.62 11.13 -8.46
C GLN A 216 -15.92 10.94 -9.23
N PRO A 217 -16.41 12.01 -9.86
CA PRO A 217 -15.82 13.38 -9.97
C PRO A 217 -15.63 14.07 -8.62
N ASP A 218 -14.65 14.99 -8.54
CA ASP A 218 -14.28 15.72 -7.32
C ASP A 218 -15.40 16.64 -6.80
N SER A 219 -16.32 17.06 -7.67
CA SER A 219 -17.47 17.92 -7.36
C SER A 219 -18.74 17.36 -7.99
N LEU A 220 -19.77 17.17 -7.17
CA LEU A 220 -21.07 16.62 -7.55
C LEU A 220 -22.20 17.54 -7.11
N SER A 221 -23.25 17.67 -7.94
CA SER A 221 -24.55 18.15 -7.48
C SER A 221 -25.16 17.11 -6.52
N GLN A 222 -26.10 17.53 -5.67
CA GLN A 222 -26.79 16.63 -4.77
C GLN A 222 -27.50 15.50 -5.53
N GLU A 223 -28.16 15.83 -6.64
CA GLU A 223 -28.86 14.88 -7.50
C GLU A 223 -27.91 13.82 -8.08
N LYS A 224 -26.75 14.23 -8.59
CA LYS A 224 -25.73 13.29 -9.10
C LYS A 224 -25.14 12.41 -8.01
N TYR A 225 -24.84 12.97 -6.88
CA TYR A 225 -24.37 12.19 -5.73
C TYR A 225 -25.38 11.11 -5.33
N GLU A 226 -26.65 11.47 -5.20
CA GLU A 226 -27.71 10.52 -4.85
C GLU A 226 -27.89 9.44 -5.93
N SER A 227 -27.79 9.82 -7.22
CA SER A 227 -27.85 8.87 -8.32
C SER A 227 -26.71 7.85 -8.27
N TYR A 228 -25.48 8.29 -8.03
CA TYR A 228 -24.31 7.40 -7.94
C TYR A 228 -24.38 6.50 -6.71
N ALA A 229 -24.74 7.06 -5.56
CA ALA A 229 -24.94 6.29 -4.34
C ALA A 229 -26.01 5.21 -4.51
N ARG A 230 -27.11 5.54 -5.20
CA ARG A 230 -28.23 4.61 -5.47
C ARG A 230 -27.78 3.42 -6.29
N ILE A 231 -26.91 3.57 -7.27
CA ILE A 231 -26.38 2.45 -8.08
C ILE A 231 -25.73 1.39 -7.18
N ILE A 232 -24.85 1.83 -6.26
CA ILE A 232 -24.19 0.91 -5.32
C ILE A 232 -25.17 0.32 -4.31
N GLN A 233 -26.11 1.12 -3.83
CA GLN A 233 -27.16 0.67 -2.92
C GLN A 233 -28.10 -0.35 -3.56
N ASP A 234 -28.52 -0.12 -4.81
CA ASP A 234 -29.39 -1.03 -5.56
C ASP A 234 -28.69 -2.35 -5.87
N PHE A 235 -27.41 -2.30 -6.27
CA PHE A 235 -26.60 -3.51 -6.40
C PHE A 235 -26.50 -4.25 -5.07
N SER A 236 -26.17 -3.57 -3.98
CA SER A 236 -26.07 -4.17 -2.64
C SER A 236 -27.40 -4.76 -2.18
N ALA A 237 -28.51 -4.08 -2.46
CA ALA A 237 -29.84 -4.56 -2.15
C ALA A 237 -30.26 -5.77 -3.02
N SER A 238 -29.80 -5.81 -4.28
CA SER A 238 -30.08 -6.94 -5.18
C SER A 238 -29.48 -8.24 -4.68
N LEU A 239 -28.31 -8.20 -4.04
CA LEU A 239 -27.65 -9.36 -3.46
C LEU A 239 -28.40 -9.98 -2.27
N LEU A 240 -29.32 -9.22 -1.66
CA LEU A 240 -30.11 -9.69 -0.50
C LEU A 240 -31.44 -10.29 -0.88
N LYS A 241 -31.76 -10.37 -2.17
CA LYS A 241 -33.00 -10.98 -2.68
C LYS A 241 -32.83 -12.47 -2.88
N ASP A 242 -33.92 -13.22 -2.86
CA ASP A 242 -33.91 -14.67 -3.07
C ASP A 242 -33.45 -15.06 -4.48
N ASP A 243 -33.72 -14.21 -5.48
CA ASP A 243 -33.37 -14.37 -6.89
C ASP A 243 -32.03 -13.70 -7.30
N PHE A 244 -31.13 -13.44 -6.35
CA PHE A 244 -29.88 -12.69 -6.63
C PHE A 244 -28.90 -13.47 -7.51
N ARG A 245 -29.03 -14.79 -7.65
CA ARG A 245 -28.01 -15.67 -8.26
C ARG A 245 -27.93 -15.58 -9.78
N GLY A 246 -26.75 -15.84 -10.30
CA GLY A 246 -26.50 -16.06 -11.72
C GLY A 246 -26.73 -14.86 -12.63
N ARG A 247 -26.93 -15.17 -13.91
CA ARG A 247 -26.99 -14.16 -14.99
C ARG A 247 -28.13 -13.16 -14.87
N ASP A 248 -29.31 -13.59 -14.44
CA ASP A 248 -30.46 -12.73 -14.25
C ASP A 248 -30.48 -12.03 -12.89
N GLY A 249 -29.60 -12.45 -11.99
CA GLY A 249 -29.36 -11.89 -10.67
C GLY A 249 -28.26 -10.82 -10.66
N TRP A 250 -27.21 -11.08 -9.89
CA TRP A 250 -26.13 -10.13 -9.65
C TRP A 250 -25.27 -9.83 -10.88
N MET A 251 -25.07 -10.79 -11.80
CA MET A 251 -24.20 -10.63 -12.98
C MET A 251 -24.70 -9.57 -13.96
N LYS A 252 -26.00 -9.28 -13.98
CA LYS A 252 -26.53 -8.20 -14.82
C LYS A 252 -26.07 -6.81 -14.39
N TRP A 253 -25.63 -6.65 -13.13
CA TRP A 253 -25.24 -5.37 -12.55
C TRP A 253 -23.75 -5.05 -12.71
N CYS A 254 -22.92 -6.06 -12.90
CA CYS A 254 -21.50 -5.89 -12.76
C CYS A 254 -20.67 -6.49 -13.90
N ASN A 255 -19.41 -6.11 -13.99
CA ASN A 255 -18.40 -6.80 -14.76
C ASN A 255 -17.89 -7.98 -13.92
N VAL A 256 -18.39 -9.16 -14.25
CA VAL A 256 -18.15 -10.42 -13.49
C VAL A 256 -16.67 -10.72 -13.36
N GLU A 257 -15.91 -10.59 -14.45
CA GLU A 257 -14.48 -10.90 -14.47
C GLU A 257 -13.70 -9.99 -13.49
N SER A 258 -14.07 -8.71 -13.41
CA SER A 258 -13.43 -7.79 -12.47
C SER A 258 -13.69 -8.16 -11.01
N PHE A 259 -14.88 -8.69 -10.68
CA PHE A 259 -15.21 -9.18 -9.35
C PHE A 259 -14.41 -10.42 -8.99
N VAL A 260 -14.27 -11.36 -9.92
CA VAL A 260 -13.50 -12.59 -9.73
C VAL A 260 -12.01 -12.27 -9.56
N ASP A 261 -11.41 -11.47 -10.45
CA ASP A 261 -9.98 -11.14 -10.41
C ASP A 261 -9.63 -10.30 -9.18
N TRP A 262 -10.45 -9.30 -8.83
CA TRP A 262 -10.25 -8.51 -7.62
C TRP A 262 -10.33 -9.38 -6.36
N TYR A 263 -11.32 -10.30 -6.30
CA TYR A 263 -11.44 -11.25 -5.20
C TYR A 263 -10.19 -12.12 -5.09
N LEU A 264 -9.75 -12.71 -6.20
CA LEU A 264 -8.59 -13.59 -6.20
C LEU A 264 -7.31 -12.88 -5.74
N ILE A 265 -7.06 -11.64 -6.17
CA ILE A 265 -5.92 -10.84 -5.70
C ILE A 265 -6.04 -10.57 -4.21
N SER A 266 -7.21 -10.10 -3.77
CA SER A 266 -7.43 -9.70 -2.38
C SER A 266 -7.41 -10.91 -1.43
N GLU A 267 -7.95 -12.05 -1.85
CA GLU A 267 -7.93 -13.31 -1.09
C GLU A 267 -6.53 -13.94 -1.09
N PHE A 268 -5.85 -13.97 -2.24
CA PHE A 268 -4.49 -14.50 -2.32
C PHE A 268 -3.53 -13.73 -1.42
N SER A 269 -3.64 -12.41 -1.42
CA SER A 269 -2.83 -11.55 -0.56
C SER A 269 -3.30 -11.51 0.91
N LYS A 270 -4.51 -11.98 1.21
CA LYS A 270 -5.19 -11.77 2.50
C LYS A 270 -5.07 -10.32 2.97
N ASN A 271 -5.37 -9.37 2.07
CA ASN A 271 -5.32 -7.96 2.41
C ASN A 271 -6.39 -7.61 3.45
N TYR A 272 -5.94 -7.26 4.66
CA TYR A 272 -6.84 -7.00 5.76
C TYR A 272 -7.77 -5.80 5.52
N ASP A 273 -7.32 -4.76 4.85
CA ASP A 273 -8.15 -3.59 4.53
C ASP A 273 -9.20 -3.90 3.45
N ALA A 274 -8.93 -4.87 2.57
CA ALA A 274 -9.84 -5.30 1.52
C ALA A 274 -11.10 -6.06 2.04
N ASN A 275 -11.22 -6.24 3.33
CA ASN A 275 -12.42 -6.78 3.99
C ASN A 275 -13.62 -5.79 4.01
N PHE A 276 -13.68 -4.84 3.08
CA PHE A 276 -14.67 -3.76 3.01
C PHE A 276 -14.59 -2.75 4.17
N PHE A 277 -13.37 -2.53 4.64
CA PHE A 277 -13.10 -1.54 5.65
C PHE A 277 -12.56 -0.22 5.07
N ASN A 278 -11.47 -0.29 4.30
CA ASN A 278 -10.86 0.84 3.59
C ASN A 278 -10.25 0.38 2.28
N SER A 279 -9.91 1.34 1.41
CA SER A 279 -9.07 1.14 0.22
C SER A 279 -9.62 0.12 -0.80
N VAL A 280 -10.93 -0.19 -0.73
CA VAL A 280 -11.62 -1.03 -1.72
C VAL A 280 -12.23 -0.14 -2.77
N PHE A 281 -11.63 -0.11 -3.95
CA PHE A 281 -12.10 0.70 -5.06
C PHE A 281 -13.05 -0.06 -5.97
N MET A 282 -13.99 0.68 -6.55
CA MET A 282 -14.89 0.25 -7.59
C MET A 282 -15.23 1.42 -8.51
N ASN A 283 -15.61 1.09 -9.73
CA ASN A 283 -16.00 2.09 -10.71
C ASN A 283 -17.28 1.65 -11.44
N TYR A 284 -18.06 2.63 -11.85
CA TYR A 284 -19.26 2.40 -12.66
C TYR A 284 -19.16 3.15 -13.98
N ASP A 285 -19.44 2.45 -15.04
CA ASP A 285 -19.42 2.95 -16.42
C ASP A 285 -20.86 3.04 -16.94
N TYR A 286 -21.33 4.25 -17.24
CA TYR A 286 -22.67 4.47 -17.76
C TYR A 286 -22.85 3.95 -19.20
N GLY A 287 -21.77 3.83 -19.98
CA GLY A 287 -21.79 3.25 -21.31
C GLY A 287 -22.17 1.77 -21.27
N THR A 288 -21.52 1.01 -20.39
CA THR A 288 -21.80 -0.43 -20.21
C THR A 288 -22.89 -0.71 -19.18
N LYS A 289 -23.23 0.26 -18.34
CA LYS A 289 -24.13 0.13 -17.17
C LYS A 289 -23.68 -0.95 -16.21
N LYS A 290 -22.36 -1.10 -16.00
CA LYS A 290 -21.76 -2.12 -15.16
C LYS A 290 -20.94 -1.50 -14.04
N LEU A 291 -21.09 -2.07 -12.84
CA LEU A 291 -20.19 -1.88 -11.71
C LEU A 291 -18.99 -2.82 -11.87
N SER A 292 -17.78 -2.30 -11.74
CA SER A 292 -16.53 -3.07 -11.80
C SER A 292 -15.77 -2.90 -10.49
N MET A 293 -15.18 -4.00 -9.98
CA MET A 293 -14.21 -3.91 -8.90
C MET A 293 -12.88 -3.37 -9.41
N GLY A 294 -12.12 -2.75 -8.53
CA GLY A 294 -10.80 -2.19 -8.81
C GLY A 294 -10.79 -0.67 -9.02
N PRO A 295 -9.56 -0.13 -9.11
CA PRO A 295 -8.27 -0.82 -9.11
C PRO A 295 -7.89 -1.40 -7.74
N VAL A 296 -6.91 -2.33 -7.72
CA VAL A 296 -6.29 -2.79 -6.47
C VAL A 296 -5.45 -1.67 -5.85
N TRP A 297 -5.48 -1.58 -4.52
CA TRP A 297 -4.79 -0.50 -3.81
C TRP A 297 -4.48 -0.89 -2.36
N ASP A 298 -3.33 -0.38 -1.82
CA ASP A 298 -2.98 -0.39 -0.40
C ASP A 298 -2.85 -1.81 0.20
N HIS A 299 -1.87 -2.57 -0.30
CA HIS A 299 -1.59 -3.94 0.13
C HIS A 299 -0.35 -4.04 1.03
N ASP A 300 0.10 -2.95 1.66
CA ASP A 300 1.30 -2.94 2.48
C ASP A 300 1.17 -3.76 3.77
N ILE A 301 -0.06 -4.03 4.24
CA ILE A 301 -0.36 -4.90 5.38
C ILE A 301 -0.92 -6.27 4.97
N ALA A 302 -0.72 -6.67 3.72
CA ALA A 302 -1.09 -7.98 3.15
C ALA A 302 0.04 -9.03 3.31
N PHE A 303 -0.16 -10.23 2.79
CA PHE A 303 0.82 -11.34 2.77
C PHE A 303 1.47 -11.58 4.14
N GLY A 304 0.65 -11.76 5.16
CA GLY A 304 1.11 -12.02 6.52
C GLY A 304 1.75 -10.83 7.25
N ASN A 305 1.85 -9.66 6.61
CA ASN A 305 2.38 -8.45 7.25
C ASN A 305 1.32 -7.78 8.12
N ASN A 306 0.78 -8.52 9.08
CA ASN A 306 -0.24 -8.04 10.01
C ASN A 306 0.04 -8.58 11.41
N GLN A 307 -0.71 -8.14 12.41
CA GLN A 307 -0.57 -8.58 13.79
C GLN A 307 -1.81 -9.36 14.28
N LYS A 308 -1.60 -10.18 15.30
CA LYS A 308 -2.49 -11.27 15.71
C LYS A 308 -3.81 -10.86 16.33
N SER A 309 -3.92 -9.65 16.83
CA SER A 309 -5.06 -9.26 17.64
C SER A 309 -5.80 -8.08 17.01
N ALA A 310 -7.10 -8.21 16.90
CA ALA A 310 -7.97 -7.11 16.56
C ALA A 310 -7.95 -5.99 17.60
N SER A 311 -7.63 -6.30 18.86
CA SER A 311 -7.40 -5.31 19.91
C SER A 311 -6.14 -4.48 19.70
N ASP A 312 -5.18 -4.99 18.92
CA ASP A 312 -3.97 -4.27 18.52
C ASP A 312 -4.20 -3.38 17.29
N VAL A 313 -5.28 -3.60 16.55
CA VAL A 313 -5.75 -2.66 15.55
C VAL A 313 -6.56 -1.60 16.30
N LEU A 314 -6.09 -0.36 16.29
CA LEU A 314 -6.78 0.80 16.89
C LEU A 314 -8.09 1.12 16.15
N LEU A 315 -8.96 0.13 15.98
CA LEU A 315 -10.30 0.32 15.43
C LEU A 315 -11.23 0.66 16.58
N PRO A 316 -12.01 1.75 16.50
CA PRO A 316 -13.05 2.00 17.48
C PRO A 316 -13.98 0.77 17.55
N VAL A 317 -14.24 0.27 18.76
CA VAL A 317 -15.16 -0.86 19.01
C VAL A 317 -16.52 -0.64 18.35
N GLU A 318 -17.00 0.62 18.31
CA GLU A 318 -18.23 1.01 17.61
C GLU A 318 -18.22 0.72 16.11
N PHE A 319 -17.04 0.76 15.47
CA PHE A 319 -16.90 0.48 14.05
C PHE A 319 -17.03 -1.02 13.78
N ASN A 320 -16.42 -1.85 14.60
CA ASN A 320 -16.51 -3.32 14.52
C ASN A 320 -17.98 -3.78 14.65
N LEU A 321 -18.74 -3.22 15.58
CA LEU A 321 -20.16 -3.52 15.76
C LEU A 321 -21.02 -3.06 14.56
N LYS A 322 -20.74 -1.87 14.00
CA LYS A 322 -21.47 -1.35 12.84
C LYS A 322 -21.17 -2.10 11.55
N ALA A 323 -19.94 -2.58 11.36
CA ALA A 323 -19.55 -3.36 10.22
C ALA A 323 -20.04 -4.83 10.27
N GLY A 324 -20.60 -5.25 11.41
CA GLY A 324 -21.04 -6.65 11.61
C GLY A 324 -19.89 -7.64 11.63
N TYR A 325 -18.73 -7.19 12.02
CA TYR A 325 -17.57 -8.03 12.28
C TYR A 325 -17.83 -8.87 13.51
N ASP A 326 -18.04 -10.16 13.32
CA ASP A 326 -17.88 -11.13 14.39
C ASP A 326 -16.39 -11.53 14.42
N MET A 327 -15.63 -10.80 15.22
CA MET A 327 -14.18 -10.98 15.35
C MET A 327 -13.84 -12.26 16.12
N GLU A 328 -14.76 -12.81 16.91
CA GLU A 328 -14.56 -14.06 17.64
C GLU A 328 -14.80 -15.30 16.75
N ALA A 329 -15.70 -15.20 15.77
CA ALA A 329 -15.98 -16.30 14.85
C ALA A 329 -14.89 -16.51 13.78
N ASN A 330 -14.07 -15.50 13.52
CA ASN A 330 -13.02 -15.54 12.50
C ASN A 330 -11.64 -15.76 13.10
N ASN A 331 -11.35 -17.02 13.45
CA ASN A 331 -10.00 -17.48 13.79
C ASN A 331 -9.01 -17.40 12.59
N ASN A 332 -9.46 -16.92 11.43
CA ASN A 332 -8.67 -16.78 10.22
C ASN A 332 -7.92 -15.46 10.26
N SER A 333 -6.84 -15.47 10.99
CA SER A 333 -5.89 -14.38 11.07
C SER A 333 -5.35 -14.02 9.68
N ALA A 334 -5.33 -12.72 9.35
CA ALA A 334 -4.66 -12.22 8.14
C ALA A 334 -3.15 -12.50 8.14
N MET A 335 -2.60 -13.00 9.23
CA MET A 335 -1.20 -13.40 9.35
C MET A 335 -0.93 -14.78 8.80
N ASP A 336 -1.87 -15.71 8.97
CA ASP A 336 -1.69 -17.09 8.59
C ASP A 336 -2.00 -17.24 7.09
N TYR A 337 -1.23 -18.03 6.38
CA TYR A 337 -1.49 -18.30 4.95
C TYR A 337 -2.69 -19.24 4.74
N ASP A 338 -3.12 -19.98 5.76
CA ASP A 338 -4.31 -20.85 5.72
C ASP A 338 -5.61 -20.08 5.93
N GLY A 339 -6.73 -20.71 5.58
CA GLY A 339 -8.07 -20.17 5.74
C GLY A 339 -8.40 -19.03 4.77
N PHE A 340 -9.70 -18.75 4.66
CA PHE A 340 -10.21 -17.66 3.82
C PHE A 340 -10.39 -16.37 4.63
N LEU A 341 -10.31 -15.22 3.97
CA LEU A 341 -10.54 -13.92 4.59
C LEU A 341 -11.65 -13.15 3.86
N ILE A 342 -11.50 -12.86 2.59
CA ILE A 342 -12.35 -11.91 1.85
C ILE A 342 -13.76 -12.46 1.60
N ASN A 343 -13.89 -13.78 1.40
CA ASN A 343 -15.21 -14.43 1.22
C ASN A 343 -16.13 -14.36 2.45
N GLN A 344 -15.65 -13.81 3.57
CA GLN A 344 -16.42 -13.68 4.80
C GLN A 344 -17.06 -12.29 4.95
N PHE A 345 -16.76 -11.35 4.05
CA PHE A 345 -17.15 -9.96 4.20
C PHE A 345 -18.06 -9.45 3.09
N SER A 346 -18.99 -8.57 3.46
CA SER A 346 -19.81 -7.75 2.59
C SER A 346 -20.40 -8.51 1.39
N TRP A 347 -20.18 -8.02 0.17
CA TRP A 347 -20.69 -8.63 -1.07
C TRP A 347 -20.18 -10.04 -1.29
N PHE A 348 -18.89 -10.30 -1.01
CA PHE A 348 -18.29 -11.60 -1.27
C PHE A 348 -18.83 -12.70 -0.35
N ARG A 349 -19.22 -12.37 0.88
CA ARG A 349 -19.92 -13.34 1.75
C ARG A 349 -21.22 -13.85 1.14
N ILE A 350 -21.94 -12.98 0.43
CA ILE A 350 -23.20 -13.34 -0.25
C ILE A 350 -22.88 -14.07 -1.55
N LEU A 351 -21.96 -13.54 -2.38
CA LEU A 351 -21.59 -14.16 -3.66
C LEU A 351 -21.07 -15.58 -3.50
N PHE A 352 -20.37 -15.89 -2.40
CA PHE A 352 -19.90 -17.26 -2.12
C PHE A 352 -21.02 -18.24 -1.73
N THR A 353 -22.26 -17.79 -1.60
CA THR A 353 -23.45 -18.67 -1.53
C THR A 353 -24.07 -18.96 -2.89
N ASP A 354 -23.50 -18.40 -3.98
CA ASP A 354 -23.86 -18.70 -5.36
C ASP A 354 -22.85 -19.67 -5.97
N GLU A 355 -23.27 -20.88 -6.31
CA GLU A 355 -22.42 -21.92 -6.89
C GLU A 355 -21.77 -21.48 -8.21
N GLU A 356 -22.48 -20.64 -9.00
CA GLU A 356 -21.93 -20.11 -10.26
C GLU A 356 -20.76 -19.16 -9.99
N PHE A 357 -20.82 -18.29 -8.96
CA PHE A 357 -19.69 -17.45 -8.57
C PHE A 357 -18.50 -18.29 -8.09
N VAL A 358 -18.76 -19.30 -7.26
CA VAL A 358 -17.71 -20.21 -6.75
C VAL A 358 -17.05 -20.95 -7.90
N SER A 359 -17.81 -21.42 -8.90
CA SER A 359 -17.27 -22.07 -10.11
C SER A 359 -16.36 -21.14 -10.89
N LEU A 360 -16.80 -19.91 -11.15
CA LEU A 360 -16.01 -18.89 -11.84
C LEU A 360 -14.67 -18.59 -11.13
N VAL A 361 -14.69 -18.50 -9.80
CA VAL A 361 -13.46 -18.30 -9.00
C VAL A 361 -12.52 -19.48 -9.16
N LYS A 362 -13.02 -20.74 -9.06
CA LYS A 362 -12.21 -21.94 -9.21
C LYS A 362 -11.63 -22.08 -10.64
N GLU A 363 -12.45 -21.86 -11.65
CA GLU A 363 -12.04 -21.90 -13.05
C GLU A 363 -10.97 -20.85 -13.34
N ARG A 364 -11.15 -19.62 -12.83
CA ARG A 364 -10.19 -18.54 -13.03
C ARG A 364 -8.87 -18.80 -12.31
N TRP A 365 -8.90 -19.37 -11.10
CA TRP A 365 -7.72 -19.82 -10.36
C TRP A 365 -6.96 -20.87 -11.18
N ALA A 366 -7.63 -21.93 -11.62
CA ALA A 366 -7.03 -23.00 -12.42
C ALA A 366 -6.40 -22.46 -13.72
N GLN A 367 -7.12 -21.57 -14.41
CA GLN A 367 -6.68 -20.95 -15.66
C GLN A 367 -5.39 -20.14 -15.46
N ARG A 368 -5.27 -19.41 -14.34
CA ARG A 368 -4.16 -18.48 -14.09
C ARG A 368 -3.06 -19.05 -13.21
N ARG A 369 -3.18 -20.31 -12.81
CA ARG A 369 -2.22 -20.98 -11.93
C ARG A 369 -0.78 -20.99 -12.47
N PRO A 370 -0.54 -21.21 -13.79
CA PRO A 370 0.82 -21.17 -14.34
C PRO A 370 1.45 -19.77 -14.29
N GLU A 371 0.67 -18.72 -14.55
CA GLU A 371 1.14 -17.33 -14.46
C GLU A 371 1.41 -16.93 -13.02
N LEU A 372 0.60 -17.43 -12.08
CA LEU A 372 0.81 -17.23 -10.66
C LEU A 372 2.14 -17.84 -10.19
N GLU A 373 2.51 -19.01 -10.70
CA GLU A 373 3.79 -19.63 -10.39
C GLU A 373 4.97 -18.78 -10.87
N LYS A 374 4.88 -18.24 -12.09
CA LYS A 374 5.88 -17.29 -12.63
C LYS A 374 5.97 -16.02 -11.79
N SER A 375 4.88 -15.58 -11.18
CA SER A 375 4.88 -14.41 -10.32
C SER A 375 5.73 -14.59 -9.06
N ILE A 376 5.84 -15.82 -8.53
CA ILE A 376 6.73 -16.13 -7.40
C ILE A 376 8.20 -15.96 -7.81
N VAL A 377 8.57 -16.38 -9.01
CA VAL A 377 9.93 -16.18 -9.54
C VAL A 377 10.23 -14.68 -9.68
N TRP A 378 9.29 -13.91 -10.23
CA TRP A 378 9.41 -12.46 -10.30
C TRP A 378 9.61 -11.83 -8.92
N LEU A 379 8.82 -12.25 -7.92
CA LEU A 379 8.92 -11.72 -6.55
C LEU A 379 10.29 -12.01 -5.93
N GLU A 380 10.84 -13.20 -6.16
CA GLU A 380 12.17 -13.60 -5.71
C GLU A 380 13.29 -12.77 -6.41
N GLU A 381 13.14 -12.51 -7.70
CA GLU A 381 14.06 -11.66 -8.46
C GLU A 381 14.03 -10.22 -7.96
N GLN A 382 12.84 -9.67 -7.70
CA GLN A 382 12.71 -8.33 -7.12
C GLN A 382 13.32 -8.26 -5.71
N GLY A 383 13.14 -9.31 -4.90
CA GLY A 383 13.78 -9.40 -3.58
C GLY A 383 15.29 -9.27 -3.67
N ARG A 384 15.92 -10.01 -4.60
CA ARG A 384 17.38 -9.92 -4.84
C ARG A 384 17.80 -8.56 -5.37
N LEU A 385 17.03 -7.98 -6.30
CA LEU A 385 17.32 -6.67 -6.88
C LEU A 385 17.30 -5.55 -5.83
N LEU A 386 16.45 -5.66 -4.84
CA LEU A 386 16.25 -4.64 -3.81
C LEU A 386 17.13 -4.83 -2.57
N ASP A 387 17.96 -5.88 -2.47
CA ASP A 387 18.67 -6.23 -1.23
C ASP A 387 19.51 -5.07 -0.70
N ASP A 388 20.48 -4.59 -1.51
CA ASP A 388 21.33 -3.46 -1.13
C ASP A 388 20.53 -2.17 -0.86
N ALA A 389 19.49 -1.92 -1.63
CA ALA A 389 18.61 -0.76 -1.46
C ALA A 389 17.78 -0.86 -0.18
N GLY A 390 17.33 -2.06 0.17
CA GLY A 390 16.61 -2.35 1.41
C GLY A 390 17.47 -2.13 2.64
N GLU A 391 18.71 -2.62 2.61
CA GLU A 391 19.69 -2.38 3.68
C GLU A 391 20.04 -0.88 3.79
N LEU A 392 20.24 -0.19 2.67
CA LEU A 392 20.49 1.25 2.69
C LEU A 392 19.29 2.03 3.21
N ASN A 393 18.07 1.63 2.84
CA ASN A 393 16.82 2.20 3.39
C ASN A 393 16.72 1.96 4.91
N ASN A 394 17.12 0.78 5.41
CA ASN A 394 17.17 0.48 6.83
C ASN A 394 18.18 1.35 7.59
N ARG A 395 19.32 1.66 7.00
CA ARG A 395 20.29 2.62 7.59
C ARG A 395 19.68 4.01 7.81
N VAL A 396 18.71 4.43 7.00
CA VAL A 396 18.00 5.72 7.14
C VAL A 396 16.89 5.64 8.17
N TRP A 397 16.09 4.55 8.17
CA TRP A 397 14.80 4.49 8.88
C TRP A 397 14.76 3.50 10.03
N HIS A 398 15.73 2.60 10.16
CA HIS A 398 15.84 1.60 11.22
C HIS A 398 14.56 0.77 11.41
N VAL A 399 14.04 0.22 10.30
CA VAL A 399 12.75 -0.48 10.28
C VAL A 399 12.87 -1.99 10.50
N LEU A 400 14.00 -2.62 10.09
CA LEU A 400 14.21 -4.05 10.23
C LEU A 400 14.41 -4.45 11.70
N GLY A 401 13.73 -5.49 12.15
CA GLY A 401 13.77 -5.95 13.54
C GLY A 401 13.18 -4.99 14.59
N SER A 402 12.73 -3.80 14.17
CA SER A 402 12.25 -2.75 15.08
C SER A 402 10.78 -2.95 15.46
N ASP A 403 10.41 -2.45 16.65
CA ASP A 403 9.04 -2.52 17.16
C ASP A 403 8.14 -1.44 16.56
N LEU A 404 7.97 -1.50 15.23
CA LEU A 404 7.10 -0.62 14.46
C LEU A 404 5.87 -1.39 13.97
N TRP A 405 4.73 -0.73 13.93
CA TRP A 405 3.51 -1.27 13.34
C TRP A 405 3.68 -1.45 11.80
N PRO A 406 3.17 -2.56 11.22
CA PRO A 406 2.58 -3.75 11.85
C PRO A 406 3.65 -4.68 12.44
N ARG A 407 3.24 -5.41 13.49
CA ARG A 407 4.09 -6.37 14.18
C ARG A 407 3.85 -7.78 13.66
N ALA A 408 4.17 -8.02 12.40
CA ALA A 408 4.04 -9.35 11.78
C ALA A 408 4.80 -10.43 12.60
N PRO A 409 4.34 -11.68 12.62
CA PRO A 409 4.99 -12.76 13.39
C PRO A 409 6.49 -12.82 13.09
N GLY A 410 7.32 -12.94 14.12
CA GLY A 410 8.77 -13.06 13.99
C GLY A 410 9.52 -11.78 13.57
N PHE A 411 8.89 -10.61 13.49
CA PHE A 411 9.52 -9.37 13.01
C PHE A 411 10.81 -9.01 13.74
N LYS A 412 10.93 -9.32 15.04
CA LYS A 412 12.13 -9.00 15.85
C LYS A 412 13.37 -9.78 15.45
N SER A 413 13.20 -10.98 14.91
CA SER A 413 14.31 -11.83 14.43
C SER A 413 14.68 -11.53 12.98
N ARG A 414 13.82 -10.87 12.21
CA ARG A 414 14.10 -10.45 10.84
C ARG A 414 14.80 -9.11 10.83
N THR A 415 16.12 -9.14 10.92
CA THR A 415 16.98 -7.95 11.05
C THR A 415 17.70 -7.56 9.77
N THR A 416 17.55 -8.35 8.70
CA THR A 416 18.09 -8.09 7.35
C THR A 416 16.95 -7.96 6.35
N TYR A 417 17.18 -7.24 5.26
CA TYR A 417 16.20 -7.11 4.19
C TYR A 417 15.86 -8.47 3.58
N SER A 418 16.87 -9.31 3.30
CA SER A 418 16.66 -10.66 2.77
C SER A 418 15.75 -11.49 3.68
N SER A 419 15.86 -11.39 4.99
CA SER A 419 14.98 -12.14 5.92
C SER A 419 13.51 -11.71 5.85
N GLU A 420 13.21 -10.45 5.52
CA GLU A 420 11.84 -10.00 5.27
C GLU A 420 11.32 -10.47 3.90
N VAL A 421 12.19 -10.57 2.90
CA VAL A 421 11.87 -11.15 1.59
C VAL A 421 11.58 -12.64 1.73
N ASP A 422 12.42 -13.38 2.45
CA ASP A 422 12.23 -14.81 2.70
C ASP A 422 10.89 -15.09 3.39
N PHE A 423 10.53 -14.30 4.39
CA PHE A 423 9.22 -14.39 5.04
C PHE A 423 8.07 -14.18 4.05
N LEU A 424 8.16 -13.16 3.20
CA LEU A 424 7.14 -12.89 2.18
C LEU A 424 7.01 -14.05 1.19
N LEU A 425 8.13 -14.60 0.72
CA LEU A 425 8.15 -15.73 -0.21
C LEU A 425 7.60 -17.01 0.40
N GLU A 426 7.99 -17.33 1.64
CA GLU A 426 7.50 -18.51 2.37
C GLU A 426 5.98 -18.42 2.58
N TRP A 427 5.50 -17.28 3.06
CA TRP A 427 4.08 -17.02 3.26
C TRP A 427 3.30 -17.17 1.95
N THR A 428 3.78 -16.55 0.87
CA THR A 428 3.14 -16.58 -0.44
C THR A 428 3.06 -17.99 -1.03
N ARG A 429 4.12 -18.79 -0.89
CA ARG A 429 4.14 -20.20 -1.32
C ARG A 429 3.17 -21.06 -0.49
N GLY A 430 3.12 -20.84 0.82
CA GLY A 430 2.15 -21.49 1.71
C GLY A 430 0.72 -21.15 1.31
N ARG A 431 0.45 -19.87 1.04
CA ARG A 431 -0.86 -19.39 0.60
C ARG A 431 -1.32 -20.01 -0.71
N MET A 432 -0.41 -20.09 -1.68
CA MET A 432 -0.69 -20.71 -2.97
C MET A 432 -1.07 -22.19 -2.81
N LYS A 433 -0.33 -22.95 -1.98
CA LYS A 433 -0.65 -24.35 -1.69
C LYS A 433 -2.02 -24.52 -1.03
N PHE A 434 -2.34 -23.66 -0.08
CA PHE A 434 -3.66 -23.68 0.57
C PHE A 434 -4.78 -23.46 -0.45
N LEU A 435 -4.67 -22.42 -1.29
CA LEU A 435 -5.71 -22.14 -2.29
C LEU A 435 -5.77 -23.18 -3.40
N ASP A 436 -4.65 -23.80 -3.78
CA ASP A 436 -4.64 -24.97 -4.66
C ASP A 436 -5.48 -26.11 -4.09
N SER A 437 -5.33 -26.44 -2.81
CA SER A 437 -6.12 -27.48 -2.15
C SER A 437 -7.61 -27.17 -2.09
N MET A 438 -7.98 -25.89 -2.05
CA MET A 438 -9.39 -25.45 -1.97
C MET A 438 -10.05 -25.29 -3.34
N PHE A 439 -9.29 -24.95 -4.37
CA PHE A 439 -9.85 -24.62 -5.69
C PHE A 439 -9.58 -25.67 -6.77
N LEU A 440 -8.50 -26.46 -6.65
CA LEU A 440 -8.13 -27.48 -7.65
C LEU A 440 -8.51 -28.91 -7.25
N ASP A 441 -8.59 -29.22 -5.95
CA ASP A 441 -8.95 -30.56 -5.48
C ASP A 441 -10.43 -30.84 -5.70
N SER A 442 -10.71 -31.76 -6.64
CA SER A 442 -12.04 -32.21 -7.05
C SER A 442 -12.71 -33.16 -6.02
N ARG A 443 -12.20 -33.28 -4.80
CA ARG A 443 -12.59 -34.33 -3.82
C ARG A 443 -13.40 -33.81 -2.64
N GLN A 444 -14.04 -32.63 -2.78
CA GLN A 444 -15.02 -32.19 -1.77
C GLN A 444 -16.36 -31.86 -2.39
#